data_c01687646aef7633f70ca1d060313396
#
_entry.id   c01687646aef7633f70ca1d060313396
#
_cell.length_a   1.000
_cell.length_b   1.000
_cell.length_c   1.000
_cell.angle_alpha   90.00
_cell.angle_beta   90.00
_cell.angle_gamma   90.00
#
_symmetry.space_group_name_H-M   'P 1'
#
loop_
_entity.id
_entity.type
_entity.pdbx_description
1 polymer ?
#
loop_
_entity_poly.entity_id
_entity_poly.type
_entity_poly.pdbx_seq_one_letter_code
_entity_poly.pdbx_strand_id
1 'polypeptide(L)'
;MLKMDSFRNRLMVLFAGLAFTLGLCITLYIGKTASAQMSKSSGQTLYIAAKSISNTLANSLTEREREMVLLSQSPFIAEADFNNPRVQQQLDQVKKSYQYYAWLGIANPEGKVEVAANHLLQGADVSERDWFIHGSKRVYLGDVHKAVLLAKKIKAINPNEPMRFIDFATPIYDPTTHKIKGVLAAHADWSWASHVLKSSLSENAAQRGIEVFIVNQAGEILYPFKSIGQVNPPSFSKQHGNYFVHDWGEGQNYLTTDVPVFSQTQMNLGWHVMIRQPVSIALIEVRSLQHQILAIGFVISLLLLFVTYRLANRFSRPIENLAKSAHAVEQGRED
;
A
#
# COMPACT_ATOMS: atom_id res chain seq x y z
N MET A 1 1.98 55.42 15.01
CA MET A 1 3.30 55.54 14.38
C MET A 1 4.35 55.67 15.49
N LEU A 2 5.16 54.62 15.70
CA LEU A 2 6.27 54.66 16.66
C LEU A 2 7.32 55.68 16.13
N LYS A 3 7.50 56.80 16.82
CA LYS A 3 8.61 57.72 16.49
C LYS A 3 9.93 56.95 16.63
N MET A 4 10.61 56.71 15.51
CA MET A 4 11.89 55.96 15.44
C MET A 4 13.11 56.77 15.97
N ASP A 5 12.91 57.91 16.59
CA ASP A 5 13.98 58.83 16.96
C ASP A 5 14.66 58.51 18.31
N SER A 6 14.12 57.60 19.10
CA SER A 6 14.77 57.21 20.36
C SER A 6 15.67 55.99 20.15
N PHE A 7 16.89 56.04 20.67
CA PHE A 7 17.85 54.90 20.69
C PHE A 7 17.21 53.62 21.21
N ARG A 8 16.32 53.74 22.19
CA ARG A 8 15.52 52.63 22.75
C ARG A 8 14.67 51.94 21.70
N ASN A 9 13.94 52.69 20.86
CA ASN A 9 13.05 52.13 19.84
C ASN A 9 13.84 51.43 18.73
N ARG A 10 14.99 51.98 18.33
CA ARG A 10 15.90 51.34 17.37
C ARG A 10 16.43 50.01 17.90
N LEU A 11 16.84 49.97 19.18
CA LEU A 11 17.34 48.76 19.81
C LEU A 11 16.24 47.67 19.91
N MET A 12 15.01 48.03 20.31
CA MET A 12 13.87 47.12 20.37
C MET A 12 13.53 46.56 18.99
N VAL A 13 13.47 47.36 17.94
CA VAL A 13 13.18 46.92 16.57
C VAL A 13 14.27 45.96 16.06
N LEU A 14 15.54 46.28 16.35
CA LEU A 14 16.67 45.43 15.94
C LEU A 14 16.64 44.05 16.62
N PHE A 15 16.45 44.02 17.94
CA PHE A 15 16.38 42.73 18.66
C PHE A 15 15.11 41.92 18.31
N ALA A 16 13.97 42.61 18.14
CA ALA A 16 12.73 41.93 17.69
C ALA A 16 12.88 41.38 16.28
N GLY A 17 13.47 42.15 15.36
CA GLY A 17 13.73 41.71 14.00
C GLY A 17 14.69 40.51 13.96
N LEU A 18 15.77 40.54 14.75
CA LEU A 18 16.72 39.44 14.86
C LEU A 18 16.07 38.17 15.43
N ALA A 19 15.31 38.30 16.52
CA ALA A 19 14.61 37.17 17.14
C ALA A 19 13.57 36.55 16.19
N PHE A 20 12.81 37.40 15.48
CA PHE A 20 11.83 36.93 14.49
C PHE A 20 12.48 36.20 13.32
N THR A 21 13.52 36.77 12.71
CA THR A 21 14.23 36.16 11.59
C THR A 21 14.89 34.86 12.00
N LEU A 22 15.54 34.80 13.15
CA LEU A 22 16.13 33.59 13.68
C LEU A 22 15.07 32.49 13.94
N GLY A 23 13.96 32.86 14.58
CA GLY A 23 12.84 31.95 14.84
C GLY A 23 12.23 31.42 13.56
N LEU A 24 12.05 32.26 12.53
CA LEU A 24 11.54 31.88 11.23
C LEU A 24 12.50 30.89 10.52
N CYS A 25 13.80 31.21 10.49
CA CYS A 25 14.81 30.33 9.87
C CYS A 25 14.86 28.97 10.54
N ILE A 26 14.85 28.92 11.87
CA ILE A 26 14.83 27.66 12.64
C ILE A 26 13.57 26.86 12.31
N THR A 27 12.41 27.49 12.30
CA THR A 27 11.14 26.82 12.00
C THR A 27 11.11 26.23 10.59
N LEU A 28 11.57 26.99 9.60
CA LEU A 28 11.64 26.53 8.21
C LEU A 28 12.63 25.37 8.05
N TYR A 29 13.80 25.46 8.69
CA TYR A 29 14.82 24.41 8.65
C TYR A 29 14.33 23.12 9.31
N ILE A 30 13.80 23.20 10.54
CA ILE A 30 13.27 22.04 11.26
C ILE A 30 12.10 21.45 10.47
N GLY A 31 11.17 22.28 9.98
CA GLY A 31 10.03 21.82 9.21
C GLY A 31 10.43 21.05 7.96
N LYS A 32 11.39 21.56 7.19
CA LYS A 32 11.91 20.88 5.98
C LYS A 32 12.58 19.55 6.32
N THR A 33 13.44 19.55 7.33
CA THR A 33 14.19 18.36 7.74
C THR A 33 13.26 17.28 8.33
N ALA A 34 12.34 17.67 9.20
CA ALA A 34 11.35 16.77 9.79
C ALA A 34 10.40 16.18 8.73
N SER A 35 9.94 17.00 7.78
CA SER A 35 9.09 16.52 6.66
C SER A 35 9.83 15.49 5.80
N ALA A 36 11.09 15.74 5.45
CA ALA A 36 11.89 14.82 4.67
C ALA A 36 12.12 13.50 5.44
N GLN A 37 12.45 13.57 6.72
CA GLN A 37 12.68 12.39 7.56
C GLN A 37 11.38 11.58 7.77
N MET A 38 10.24 12.26 7.98
CA MET A 38 8.95 11.60 8.14
C MET A 38 8.49 10.93 6.84
N SER A 39 8.63 11.60 5.69
CA SER A 39 8.35 11.00 4.39
C SER A 39 9.20 9.77 4.15
N LYS A 40 10.49 9.82 4.50
CA LYS A 40 11.39 8.67 4.40
C LYS A 40 10.95 7.52 5.30
N SER A 41 10.66 7.78 6.57
CA SER A 41 10.21 6.79 7.54
C SER A 41 8.88 6.17 7.14
N SER A 42 7.88 6.98 6.77
CA SER A 42 6.57 6.51 6.29
C SER A 42 6.72 5.70 5.02
N GLY A 43 7.50 6.19 4.03
CA GLY A 43 7.74 5.47 2.78
C GLY A 43 8.41 4.12 2.98
N GLN A 44 9.38 4.02 3.87
CA GLN A 44 9.99 2.73 4.23
C GLN A 44 9.00 1.78 4.91
N THR A 45 8.14 2.30 5.78
CA THR A 45 7.08 1.50 6.42
C THR A 45 6.10 0.94 5.39
N LEU A 46 5.66 1.78 4.43
CA LEU A 46 4.79 1.33 3.33
C LEU A 46 5.48 0.27 2.48
N TYR A 47 6.77 0.45 2.17
CA TYR A 47 7.54 -0.53 1.40
C TYR A 47 7.67 -1.87 2.11
N ILE A 48 7.95 -1.88 3.42
CA ILE A 48 8.02 -3.11 4.21
C ILE A 48 6.68 -3.83 4.22
N ALA A 49 5.58 -3.09 4.39
CA ALA A 49 4.23 -3.64 4.34
C ALA A 49 3.91 -4.23 2.94
N ALA A 50 4.22 -3.50 1.86
CA ALA A 50 4.03 -3.98 0.49
C ALA A 50 4.84 -5.24 0.21
N LYS A 51 6.09 -5.29 0.66
CA LYS A 51 6.96 -6.47 0.51
C LYS A 51 6.43 -7.67 1.29
N SER A 52 5.93 -7.47 2.50
CA SER A 52 5.32 -8.53 3.30
C SER A 52 4.09 -9.12 2.59
N ILE A 53 3.20 -8.26 2.09
CA ILE A 53 2.02 -8.67 1.32
C ILE A 53 2.43 -9.40 0.04
N SER A 54 3.38 -8.84 -0.71
CA SER A 54 3.90 -9.44 -1.94
C SER A 54 4.44 -10.85 -1.68
N ASN A 55 5.24 -11.04 -0.65
CA ASN A 55 5.79 -12.35 -0.27
C ASN A 55 4.68 -13.33 0.13
N THR A 56 3.67 -12.89 0.88
CA THR A 56 2.54 -13.74 1.29
C THR A 56 1.72 -14.19 0.08
N LEU A 57 1.43 -13.28 -0.86
CA LEU A 57 0.76 -13.62 -2.11
C LEU A 57 1.59 -14.61 -2.94
N ALA A 58 2.89 -14.33 -3.11
CA ALA A 58 3.81 -15.18 -3.85
C ALA A 58 3.90 -16.60 -3.27
N ASN A 59 4.04 -16.70 -1.95
CA ASN A 59 4.07 -18.00 -1.26
C ASN A 59 2.75 -18.75 -1.43
N SER A 60 1.62 -18.06 -1.27
CA SER A 60 0.31 -18.70 -1.43
C SER A 60 0.08 -19.21 -2.85
N LEU A 61 0.51 -18.47 -3.88
CA LEU A 61 0.45 -18.95 -5.27
C LEU A 61 1.33 -20.19 -5.47
N THR A 62 2.56 -20.16 -4.96
CA THR A 62 3.51 -21.27 -5.06
C THR A 62 2.99 -22.51 -4.34
N GLU A 63 2.42 -22.36 -3.16
CA GLU A 63 1.84 -23.47 -2.40
C GLU A 63 0.65 -24.12 -3.13
N ARG A 64 -0.24 -23.32 -3.73
CA ARG A 64 -1.38 -23.85 -4.49
C ARG A 64 -0.94 -24.58 -5.75
N GLU A 65 0.02 -24.02 -6.50
CA GLU A 65 0.58 -24.73 -7.66
C GLU A 65 1.19 -26.07 -7.25
N ARG A 66 2.00 -26.07 -6.19
CA ARG A 66 2.62 -27.30 -5.66
C ARG A 66 1.59 -28.33 -5.20
N GLU A 67 0.55 -27.89 -4.50
CA GLU A 67 -0.54 -28.75 -4.06
C GLU A 67 -1.22 -29.44 -5.25
N MET A 68 -1.54 -28.67 -6.30
CA MET A 68 -2.15 -29.21 -7.51
C MET A 68 -1.24 -30.25 -8.20
N VAL A 69 0.06 -29.96 -8.30
CA VAL A 69 1.04 -30.90 -8.86
C VAL A 69 1.12 -32.16 -8.03
N LEU A 70 1.23 -32.08 -6.71
CA LEU A 70 1.29 -33.24 -5.83
C LEU A 70 -0.01 -34.08 -5.90
N LEU A 71 -1.15 -33.40 -5.96
CA LEU A 71 -2.44 -34.08 -6.06
C LEU A 71 -2.59 -34.83 -7.40
N SER A 72 -2.15 -34.21 -8.52
CA SER A 72 -2.20 -34.84 -9.85
C SER A 72 -1.31 -36.07 -9.97
N GLN A 73 -0.23 -36.15 -9.17
CA GLN A 73 0.73 -37.25 -9.15
C GLN A 73 0.38 -38.35 -8.10
N SER A 74 -0.64 -38.10 -7.27
CA SER A 74 -1.01 -39.05 -6.24
C SER A 74 -1.54 -40.34 -6.89
N PRO A 75 -1.20 -41.55 -6.36
CA PRO A 75 -1.68 -42.83 -6.91
C PRO A 75 -3.21 -42.88 -7.03
N PHE A 76 -3.93 -42.23 -6.11
CA PHE A 76 -5.40 -42.15 -6.12
C PHE A 76 -5.98 -41.39 -7.32
N ILE A 77 -5.20 -40.59 -8.00
CA ILE A 77 -5.62 -39.80 -9.19
C ILE A 77 -4.89 -40.31 -10.44
N ALA A 78 -3.58 -40.51 -10.36
CA ALA A 78 -2.77 -40.92 -11.52
C ALA A 78 -3.08 -42.31 -11.99
N GLU A 79 -3.28 -43.28 -11.08
CA GLU A 79 -3.49 -44.71 -11.40
C GLU A 79 -4.97 -45.08 -11.51
N ALA A 80 -5.86 -44.44 -10.74
CA ALA A 80 -7.26 -44.81 -10.65
C ALA A 80 -8.06 -44.42 -11.89
N ASP A 81 -9.09 -45.16 -12.22
CA ASP A 81 -10.16 -44.71 -13.10
C ASP A 81 -10.88 -43.53 -12.44
N PHE A 82 -11.14 -42.46 -13.19
CA PHE A 82 -11.81 -41.26 -12.67
C PHE A 82 -13.25 -41.52 -12.22
N ASN A 83 -13.87 -42.60 -12.69
CA ASN A 83 -15.17 -43.10 -12.21
C ASN A 83 -15.10 -43.78 -10.83
N ASN A 84 -13.90 -44.02 -10.29
CA ASN A 84 -13.75 -44.63 -8.98
C ASN A 84 -14.23 -43.66 -7.88
N PRO A 85 -15.15 -44.06 -6.99
CA PRO A 85 -15.67 -43.21 -5.91
C PRO A 85 -14.59 -42.62 -4.98
N ARG A 86 -13.43 -43.28 -4.88
CA ARG A 86 -12.30 -42.75 -4.07
C ARG A 86 -11.71 -41.49 -4.65
N VAL A 87 -11.72 -41.33 -5.97
CA VAL A 87 -11.27 -40.08 -6.62
C VAL A 87 -12.19 -38.93 -6.23
N GLN A 88 -13.51 -39.15 -6.30
CA GLN A 88 -14.51 -38.19 -5.85
C GLN A 88 -14.31 -37.81 -4.39
N GLN A 89 -14.16 -38.79 -3.50
CA GLN A 89 -13.94 -38.55 -2.07
C GLN A 89 -12.67 -37.72 -1.80
N GLN A 90 -11.59 -37.99 -2.53
CA GLN A 90 -10.33 -37.26 -2.44
C GLN A 90 -10.53 -35.76 -2.80
N LEU A 91 -11.20 -35.52 -3.94
CA LEU A 91 -11.47 -34.14 -4.37
C LEU A 91 -12.38 -33.38 -3.37
N ASP A 92 -13.40 -34.08 -2.85
CA ASP A 92 -14.29 -33.52 -1.83
C ASP A 92 -13.53 -33.16 -0.54
N GLN A 93 -12.62 -34.02 -0.10
CA GLN A 93 -11.80 -33.78 1.08
C GLN A 93 -10.85 -32.61 0.88
N VAL A 94 -10.16 -32.53 -0.25
CA VAL A 94 -9.26 -31.40 -0.57
C VAL A 94 -10.04 -30.11 -0.63
N LYS A 95 -11.18 -30.08 -1.34
CA LYS A 95 -12.03 -28.89 -1.41
C LYS A 95 -12.56 -28.46 -0.03
N LYS A 96 -12.92 -29.41 0.82
CA LYS A 96 -13.39 -29.13 2.20
C LYS A 96 -12.27 -28.55 3.07
N SER A 97 -11.03 -29.01 2.86
CA SER A 97 -9.85 -28.52 3.61
C SER A 97 -9.46 -27.10 3.20
N TYR A 98 -9.84 -26.65 1.98
CA TYR A 98 -9.46 -25.37 1.45
C TYR A 98 -10.69 -24.53 1.05
N GLN A 99 -11.11 -23.68 1.95
CA GLN A 99 -12.36 -22.90 1.83
C GLN A 99 -12.44 -21.99 0.60
N TYR A 100 -11.29 -21.60 0.03
CA TYR A 100 -11.25 -20.73 -1.14
C TYR A 100 -11.35 -21.46 -2.47
N TYR A 101 -11.27 -22.80 -2.52
CA TYR A 101 -11.58 -23.50 -3.75
C TYR A 101 -13.08 -23.46 -4.03
N ALA A 102 -13.45 -22.59 -4.97
CA ALA A 102 -14.82 -22.52 -5.47
C ALA A 102 -15.17 -23.82 -6.23
N TRP A 103 -14.20 -24.36 -7.00
CA TRP A 103 -14.32 -25.58 -7.75
C TRP A 103 -12.98 -26.33 -7.77
N LEU A 104 -13.06 -27.66 -7.78
CA LEU A 104 -11.94 -28.57 -7.96
C LEU A 104 -12.44 -29.76 -8.75
N GLY A 105 -11.79 -30.12 -9.86
CA GLY A 105 -12.23 -31.21 -10.71
C GLY A 105 -11.18 -31.69 -11.72
N ILE A 106 -11.50 -32.78 -12.40
CA ILE A 106 -10.67 -33.39 -13.42
C ILE A 106 -11.47 -33.45 -14.72
N ALA A 107 -10.88 -32.96 -15.79
CA ALA A 107 -11.38 -33.12 -17.14
C ALA A 107 -10.57 -34.17 -17.89
N ASN A 108 -11.23 -34.98 -18.72
CA ASN A 108 -10.57 -35.94 -19.59
C ASN A 108 -9.81 -35.26 -20.75
N PRO A 109 -9.04 -36.02 -21.56
CA PRO A 109 -8.28 -35.41 -22.66
C PRO A 109 -9.13 -34.71 -23.72
N GLU A 110 -10.41 -35.04 -23.83
CA GLU A 110 -11.37 -34.42 -24.74
C GLU A 110 -11.98 -33.14 -24.18
N GLY A 111 -11.65 -32.75 -22.92
CA GLY A 111 -12.15 -31.57 -22.27
C GLY A 111 -13.50 -31.70 -21.60
N LYS A 112 -13.95 -32.91 -21.29
CA LYS A 112 -15.17 -33.18 -20.54
C LYS A 112 -14.84 -33.39 -19.08
N VAL A 113 -15.52 -32.69 -18.16
CA VAL A 113 -15.35 -32.88 -16.71
C VAL A 113 -15.89 -34.25 -16.31
N GLU A 114 -14.99 -35.16 -15.92
CA GLU A 114 -15.38 -36.51 -15.51
C GLU A 114 -15.73 -36.60 -14.04
N VAL A 115 -14.92 -35.97 -13.19
CA VAL A 115 -15.13 -35.97 -11.74
C VAL A 115 -14.83 -34.58 -11.18
N ALA A 116 -15.65 -34.11 -10.24
CA ALA A 116 -15.43 -32.85 -9.58
C ALA A 116 -16.00 -32.85 -8.16
N ALA A 117 -15.36 -32.14 -7.27
CA ALA A 117 -15.83 -32.00 -5.90
C ALA A 117 -17.29 -31.57 -5.85
N ASN A 118 -18.09 -32.24 -5.01
CA ASN A 118 -19.53 -32.08 -4.91
C ASN A 118 -20.28 -32.27 -6.25
N HIS A 119 -19.73 -33.02 -7.20
CA HIS A 119 -20.26 -33.24 -8.56
C HIS A 119 -20.53 -31.97 -9.36
N LEU A 120 -19.87 -30.85 -8.98
CA LEU A 120 -20.12 -29.56 -9.57
C LEU A 120 -19.50 -29.47 -10.98
N LEU A 121 -20.31 -29.12 -11.98
CA LEU A 121 -19.97 -29.09 -13.41
C LEU A 121 -19.61 -30.46 -14.02
N GLN A 122 -19.86 -31.58 -13.36
CA GLN A 122 -19.61 -32.91 -13.93
C GLN A 122 -20.39 -33.07 -15.25
N GLY A 123 -19.72 -33.56 -16.27
CA GLY A 123 -20.25 -33.70 -17.62
C GLY A 123 -20.16 -32.43 -18.48
N ALA A 124 -19.73 -31.28 -17.91
CA ALA A 124 -19.58 -30.04 -18.67
C ALA A 124 -18.39 -30.11 -19.63
N ASP A 125 -18.52 -29.47 -20.80
CA ASP A 125 -17.44 -29.27 -21.76
C ASP A 125 -16.63 -28.02 -21.37
N VAL A 126 -15.32 -28.23 -21.22
CA VAL A 126 -14.34 -27.20 -20.84
C VAL A 126 -13.16 -27.14 -21.82
N SER A 127 -13.29 -27.80 -22.98
CA SER A 127 -12.25 -27.89 -24.01
C SER A 127 -11.73 -26.55 -24.53
N GLU A 128 -12.58 -25.53 -24.52
CA GLU A 128 -12.23 -24.15 -24.95
C GLU A 128 -11.75 -23.25 -23.78
N ARG A 129 -11.61 -23.78 -22.57
CA ARG A 129 -11.17 -22.99 -21.42
C ARG A 129 -9.64 -22.86 -21.37
N ASP A 130 -9.15 -21.65 -21.12
CA ASP A 130 -7.72 -21.38 -21.08
C ASP A 130 -6.98 -22.31 -20.11
N TRP A 131 -7.55 -22.55 -18.93
CA TRP A 131 -6.97 -23.45 -17.95
C TRP A 131 -6.85 -24.89 -18.45
N PHE A 132 -7.80 -25.36 -19.27
CA PHE A 132 -7.76 -26.70 -19.88
C PHE A 132 -6.73 -26.73 -21.02
N ILE A 133 -6.80 -25.78 -21.95
CA ILE A 133 -5.91 -25.68 -23.12
C ILE A 133 -4.44 -25.61 -22.70
N HIS A 134 -4.16 -24.82 -21.68
CA HIS A 134 -2.79 -24.65 -21.17
C HIS A 134 -2.42 -25.74 -20.15
N GLY A 135 -3.34 -26.10 -19.25
CA GLY A 135 -3.16 -27.12 -18.22
C GLY A 135 -2.98 -28.54 -18.76
N SER A 136 -3.44 -28.81 -19.99
CA SER A 136 -3.17 -30.09 -20.68
C SER A 136 -1.72 -30.21 -21.16
N LYS A 137 -0.98 -29.10 -21.28
CA LYS A 137 0.39 -29.07 -21.82
C LYS A 137 1.45 -28.94 -20.72
N ARG A 138 1.13 -28.23 -19.66
CA ARG A 138 2.03 -27.91 -18.54
C ARG A 138 1.24 -27.47 -17.33
N VAL A 139 1.91 -27.32 -16.21
CA VAL A 139 1.34 -26.61 -15.05
C VAL A 139 0.98 -25.19 -15.47
N TYR A 140 -0.24 -24.77 -15.15
CA TYR A 140 -0.82 -23.50 -15.55
C TYR A 140 -1.36 -22.75 -14.34
N LEU A 141 -1.03 -21.48 -14.27
CA LEU A 141 -1.59 -20.50 -13.35
C LEU A 141 -2.26 -19.41 -14.19
N GLY A 142 -3.60 -19.32 -14.13
CA GLY A 142 -4.38 -18.30 -14.82
C GLY A 142 -4.48 -17.03 -14.01
N ASP A 143 -4.58 -15.89 -14.69
CA ASP A 143 -4.79 -14.57 -14.02
C ASP A 143 -6.24 -14.42 -13.54
N VAL A 144 -6.49 -13.39 -12.75
CA VAL A 144 -7.82 -13.10 -12.20
C VAL A 144 -8.83 -12.81 -13.29
N HIS A 145 -9.90 -13.58 -13.33
CA HIS A 145 -10.95 -13.42 -14.30
C HIS A 145 -12.37 -13.53 -13.70
N LYS A 146 -13.37 -13.07 -14.41
CA LYS A 146 -14.78 -13.17 -13.98
C LYS A 146 -15.27 -14.61 -14.10
N ALA A 147 -16.04 -15.07 -13.11
CA ALA A 147 -16.73 -16.34 -13.16
C ALA A 147 -17.76 -16.37 -14.30
N VAL A 148 -17.72 -17.39 -15.16
CA VAL A 148 -18.66 -17.54 -16.28
C VAL A 148 -19.67 -18.64 -16.01
N LEU A 149 -19.19 -19.89 -15.88
CA LEU A 149 -20.05 -21.06 -15.66
C LEU A 149 -20.46 -21.20 -14.18
N LEU A 150 -19.52 -21.01 -13.27
CA LEU A 150 -19.72 -21.23 -11.85
C LEU A 150 -20.61 -20.16 -11.20
N ALA A 151 -20.61 -18.91 -11.69
CA ALA A 151 -21.46 -17.86 -11.13
C ALA A 151 -22.96 -18.20 -11.10
N LYS A 152 -23.40 -19.13 -11.99
CA LYS A 152 -24.79 -19.61 -12.04
C LYS A 152 -25.06 -20.78 -11.10
N LYS A 153 -24.02 -21.37 -10.53
CA LYS A 153 -24.10 -22.66 -9.80
C LYS A 153 -23.75 -22.53 -8.31
N ILE A 154 -22.96 -21.52 -7.94
CA ILE A 154 -22.51 -21.31 -6.56
C ILE A 154 -22.85 -19.90 -6.08
N LYS A 155 -22.95 -19.73 -4.77
CA LYS A 155 -23.16 -18.41 -4.17
C LYS A 155 -21.81 -17.70 -4.03
N ALA A 156 -21.79 -16.40 -4.34
CA ALA A 156 -20.62 -15.56 -4.09
C ALA A 156 -20.32 -15.47 -2.59
N ILE A 157 -19.04 -15.51 -2.24
CA ILE A 157 -18.58 -15.29 -0.85
C ILE A 157 -18.90 -13.83 -0.44
N ASN A 158 -18.68 -12.87 -1.35
CA ASN A 158 -19.08 -11.47 -1.17
C ASN A 158 -20.19 -11.12 -2.20
N PRO A 159 -21.45 -10.97 -1.79
CA PRO A 159 -22.55 -10.65 -2.71
C PRO A 159 -22.45 -9.26 -3.34
N ASN A 160 -21.65 -8.36 -2.76
CA ASN A 160 -21.49 -6.98 -3.24
C ASN A 160 -20.43 -6.85 -4.36
N GLU A 161 -19.72 -7.92 -4.67
CA GLU A 161 -18.68 -7.94 -5.71
C GLU A 161 -18.96 -9.06 -6.72
N PRO A 162 -18.62 -8.86 -8.00
CA PRO A 162 -18.70 -9.95 -8.97
C PRO A 162 -17.74 -11.06 -8.58
N MET A 163 -18.19 -12.29 -8.71
CA MET A 163 -17.37 -13.47 -8.46
C MET A 163 -16.20 -13.52 -9.45
N ARG A 164 -15.00 -13.61 -8.95
CA ARG A 164 -13.75 -13.70 -9.72
C ARG A 164 -12.91 -14.87 -9.21
N PHE A 165 -12.19 -15.50 -10.11
CA PHE A 165 -11.34 -16.63 -9.81
C PHE A 165 -9.92 -16.41 -10.30
N ILE A 166 -9.03 -17.18 -9.71
CA ILE A 166 -7.70 -17.48 -10.20
C ILE A 166 -7.64 -18.99 -10.44
N ASP A 167 -7.04 -19.40 -11.55
CA ASP A 167 -7.06 -20.78 -11.98
C ASP A 167 -5.71 -21.46 -11.76
N PHE A 168 -5.77 -22.67 -11.25
CA PHE A 168 -4.63 -23.58 -11.16
C PHE A 168 -4.98 -24.84 -11.95
N ALA A 169 -4.12 -25.27 -12.87
CA ALA A 169 -4.32 -26.48 -13.62
C ALA A 169 -3.01 -27.23 -13.85
N THR A 170 -3.08 -28.54 -13.91
CA THR A 170 -1.92 -29.41 -14.12
C THR A 170 -2.32 -30.66 -14.88
N PRO A 171 -1.48 -31.16 -15.80
CA PRO A 171 -1.76 -32.40 -16.48
C PRO A 171 -1.65 -33.61 -15.52
N ILE A 172 -2.50 -34.59 -15.71
CA ILE A 172 -2.40 -35.92 -15.07
C ILE A 172 -1.84 -36.85 -16.10
N TYR A 173 -0.74 -37.53 -15.78
CA TYR A 173 -0.13 -38.52 -16.62
C TYR A 173 -0.41 -39.93 -16.10
N ASP A 174 -0.68 -40.84 -17.02
CA ASP A 174 -0.69 -42.27 -16.70
C ASP A 174 0.73 -42.71 -16.34
N PRO A 175 0.98 -43.28 -15.17
CA PRO A 175 2.34 -43.61 -14.71
C PRO A 175 3.03 -44.70 -15.52
N THR A 176 2.27 -45.54 -16.24
CA THR A 176 2.80 -46.65 -17.05
C THR A 176 3.10 -46.20 -18.48
N THR A 177 2.16 -45.50 -19.11
CA THR A 177 2.26 -45.09 -20.52
C THR A 177 2.84 -43.72 -20.73
N HIS A 178 2.94 -42.90 -19.68
CA HIS A 178 3.32 -41.48 -19.70
C HIS A 178 2.46 -40.61 -20.63
N LYS A 179 1.29 -41.11 -21.03
CA LYS A 179 0.33 -40.33 -21.81
C LYS A 179 -0.53 -39.49 -20.90
N ILE A 180 -1.02 -38.38 -21.43
CA ILE A 180 -1.96 -37.56 -20.72
C ILE A 180 -3.27 -38.27 -20.50
N LYS A 181 -3.72 -38.30 -19.28
CA LYS A 181 -4.94 -38.97 -18.83
C LYS A 181 -6.08 -38.00 -18.56
N GLY A 182 -5.72 -36.75 -18.24
CA GLY A 182 -6.65 -35.69 -17.98
C GLY A 182 -5.95 -34.44 -17.45
N VAL A 183 -6.74 -33.47 -17.05
CA VAL A 183 -6.29 -32.21 -16.45
C VAL A 183 -6.99 -32.03 -15.11
N LEU A 184 -6.20 -31.95 -14.05
CA LEU A 184 -6.68 -31.51 -12.73
C LEU A 184 -6.69 -30.00 -12.69
N ALA A 185 -7.81 -29.40 -12.28
CA ALA A 185 -7.89 -27.95 -12.15
C ALA A 185 -8.70 -27.52 -10.92
N ALA A 186 -8.33 -26.34 -10.40
CA ALA A 186 -9.02 -25.66 -9.32
C ALA A 186 -9.27 -24.20 -9.69
N HIS A 187 -10.46 -23.70 -9.37
CA HIS A 187 -10.79 -22.28 -9.37
C HIS A 187 -10.80 -21.79 -7.93
N ALA A 188 -9.84 -20.94 -7.57
CA ALA A 188 -9.81 -20.33 -6.25
C ALA A 188 -10.53 -18.97 -6.29
N ASP A 189 -11.43 -18.73 -5.35
CA ASP A 189 -12.18 -17.47 -5.23
C ASP A 189 -11.22 -16.33 -4.88
N TRP A 190 -11.31 -15.21 -5.63
CA TRP A 190 -10.42 -14.07 -5.47
C TRP A 190 -10.56 -13.34 -4.12
N SER A 191 -11.62 -13.59 -3.35
CA SER A 191 -11.76 -13.07 -2.00
C SER A 191 -10.62 -13.48 -1.05
N TRP A 192 -9.91 -14.57 -1.38
CA TRP A 192 -8.67 -14.96 -0.73
C TRP A 192 -7.63 -13.84 -0.68
N ALA A 193 -7.44 -13.09 -1.77
CA ALA A 193 -6.52 -11.96 -1.79
C ALA A 193 -6.91 -10.88 -0.76
N SER A 194 -8.22 -10.59 -0.63
CA SER A 194 -8.74 -9.67 0.38
C SER A 194 -8.38 -10.12 1.81
N HIS A 195 -8.42 -11.42 2.07
CA HIS A 195 -8.05 -11.97 3.37
C HIS A 195 -6.55 -11.80 3.65
N VAL A 196 -5.69 -12.11 2.69
CA VAL A 196 -4.24 -11.90 2.78
C VAL A 196 -3.91 -10.44 3.08
N LEU A 197 -4.52 -9.51 2.36
CA LEU A 197 -4.26 -8.08 2.56
C LEU A 197 -4.72 -7.61 3.94
N LYS A 198 -5.92 -7.98 4.37
CA LYS A 198 -6.46 -7.58 5.67
C LYS A 198 -5.62 -8.12 6.84
N SER A 199 -5.12 -9.34 6.75
CA SER A 199 -4.28 -9.94 7.79
C SER A 199 -2.87 -9.36 7.86
N SER A 200 -2.40 -8.73 6.77
CA SER A 200 -1.04 -8.17 6.66
C SER A 200 -0.96 -6.68 7.00
N LEU A 201 -2.09 -6.00 7.14
CA LEU A 201 -2.15 -4.59 7.49
C LEU A 201 -2.38 -4.39 8.99
N SER A 202 -1.82 -3.31 9.52
CA SER A 202 -2.13 -2.88 10.90
C SER A 202 -3.58 -2.43 11.03
N GLU A 203 -4.19 -2.62 12.18
CA GLU A 203 -5.58 -2.23 12.46
C GLU A 203 -5.85 -0.74 12.21
N ASN A 204 -4.86 0.11 12.41
CA ASN A 204 -4.97 1.56 12.20
C ASN A 204 -4.61 2.03 10.78
N ALA A 205 -4.35 1.10 9.83
CA ALA A 205 -3.96 1.46 8.47
C ALA A 205 -5.01 2.35 7.78
N ALA A 206 -6.29 2.01 7.93
CA ALA A 206 -7.39 2.78 7.36
C ALA A 206 -7.48 4.20 7.95
N GLN A 207 -7.27 4.37 9.26
CA GLN A 207 -7.27 5.68 9.94
C GLN A 207 -6.10 6.55 9.45
N ARG A 208 -4.99 5.91 9.10
CA ARG A 208 -3.80 6.57 8.51
C ARG A 208 -3.94 6.82 7.01
N GLY A 209 -5.09 6.53 6.40
CA GLY A 209 -5.32 6.69 4.97
C GLY A 209 -4.43 5.79 4.10
N ILE A 210 -3.98 4.64 4.64
CA ILE A 210 -3.18 3.67 3.90
C ILE A 210 -4.12 2.82 3.06
N GLU A 211 -3.90 2.82 1.74
CA GLU A 211 -4.65 2.03 0.78
C GLU A 211 -3.70 1.07 0.05
N VAL A 212 -4.16 -0.16 -0.16
CA VAL A 212 -3.39 -1.23 -0.81
C VAL A 212 -4.08 -1.66 -2.07
N PHE A 213 -3.28 -1.85 -3.12
CA PHE A 213 -3.72 -2.28 -4.44
C PHE A 213 -2.92 -3.49 -4.90
N ILE A 214 -3.58 -4.43 -5.57
CA ILE A 214 -2.92 -5.42 -6.40
C ILE A 214 -3.20 -5.00 -7.84
N VAL A 215 -2.14 -4.89 -8.63
CA VAL A 215 -2.18 -4.40 -10.02
C VAL A 215 -1.54 -5.46 -10.90
N ASN A 216 -2.12 -5.73 -12.07
CA ASN A 216 -1.55 -6.68 -13.03
C ASN A 216 -0.47 -6.02 -13.90
N GLN A 217 0.18 -6.81 -14.75
CA GLN A 217 1.24 -6.34 -15.64
C GLN A 217 0.80 -5.22 -16.61
N ALA A 218 -0.49 -5.17 -16.94
CA ALA A 218 -1.06 -4.11 -17.78
C ALA A 218 -1.34 -2.79 -17.03
N GLY A 219 -1.13 -2.76 -15.72
CA GLY A 219 -1.45 -1.60 -14.88
C GLY A 219 -2.91 -1.56 -14.41
N GLU A 220 -3.69 -2.63 -14.61
CA GLU A 220 -5.08 -2.69 -14.18
C GLU A 220 -5.17 -3.14 -12.72
N ILE A 221 -6.06 -2.48 -11.96
CA ILE A 221 -6.31 -2.82 -10.56
C ILE A 221 -7.10 -4.13 -10.48
N LEU A 222 -6.53 -5.12 -9.81
CA LEU A 222 -7.20 -6.38 -9.46
C LEU A 222 -7.88 -6.30 -8.10
N TYR A 223 -7.34 -5.50 -7.18
CA TYR A 223 -7.86 -5.25 -5.84
C TYR A 223 -7.52 -3.83 -5.38
N PRO A 224 -8.40 -3.14 -4.64
CA PRO A 224 -9.77 -3.52 -4.29
C PRO A 224 -10.74 -3.34 -5.47
N PHE A 225 -11.81 -4.12 -5.48
CA PHE A 225 -12.78 -4.09 -6.58
C PHE A 225 -13.38 -2.69 -6.80
N LYS A 226 -13.70 -1.99 -5.72
CA LYS A 226 -14.27 -0.63 -5.77
C LYS A 226 -13.40 0.41 -6.48
N SER A 227 -12.10 0.15 -6.61
CA SER A 227 -11.14 1.09 -7.21
C SER A 227 -10.89 0.81 -8.70
N ILE A 228 -11.43 -0.29 -9.24
CA ILE A 228 -11.27 -0.66 -10.65
C ILE A 228 -11.94 0.41 -11.53
N GLY A 229 -11.16 1.03 -12.42
CA GLY A 229 -11.59 2.10 -13.29
C GLY A 229 -11.90 3.44 -12.60
N GLN A 230 -11.64 3.56 -11.30
CA GLN A 230 -11.83 4.79 -10.51
C GLN A 230 -10.52 5.52 -10.24
N VAL A 231 -9.44 4.80 -10.15
CA VAL A 231 -8.10 5.32 -9.82
C VAL A 231 -7.10 4.84 -10.85
N ASN A 232 -6.13 5.68 -11.18
CA ASN A 232 -5.09 5.37 -12.14
C ASN A 232 -3.76 5.14 -11.41
N PRO A 233 -3.32 3.88 -11.20
CA PRO A 233 -2.02 3.63 -10.62
C PRO A 233 -0.89 4.16 -11.50
N PRO A 234 0.22 4.63 -10.91
CA PRO A 234 1.39 5.04 -11.69
C PRO A 234 1.98 3.86 -12.46
N SER A 235 2.60 4.15 -13.59
CA SER A 235 3.34 3.15 -14.36
C SER A 235 4.49 2.57 -13.54
N PHE A 236 4.74 1.27 -13.72
CA PHE A 236 5.86 0.60 -13.07
C PHE A 236 7.18 1.25 -13.53
N SER A 237 7.93 1.83 -12.60
CA SER A 237 9.20 2.46 -12.89
C SER A 237 10.32 1.84 -12.05
N LYS A 238 11.33 1.32 -12.73
CA LYS A 238 12.57 0.84 -12.10
C LYS A 238 13.44 1.96 -11.52
N GLN A 239 13.11 3.22 -11.78
CA GLN A 239 13.91 4.38 -11.40
C GLN A 239 13.55 4.98 -10.04
N HIS A 240 12.43 4.59 -9.47
CA HIS A 240 12.03 5.04 -8.15
C HIS A 240 12.63 4.08 -7.11
N GLY A 241 13.20 4.64 -6.05
CA GLY A 241 13.65 3.84 -4.90
C GLY A 241 12.48 3.07 -4.27
N ASN A 242 12.60 2.69 -3.00
CA ASN A 242 11.57 1.91 -2.30
C ASN A 242 10.22 2.63 -2.18
N TYR A 243 10.20 3.96 -2.37
CA TYR A 243 8.98 4.77 -2.37
C TYR A 243 9.18 6.05 -3.19
N PHE A 244 8.08 6.66 -3.62
CA PHE A 244 8.04 7.92 -4.38
C PHE A 244 6.75 8.69 -4.09
N VAL A 245 6.70 9.97 -4.50
CA VAL A 245 5.49 10.78 -4.40
C VAL A 245 4.84 10.89 -5.77
N HIS A 246 3.55 10.58 -5.86
CA HIS A 246 2.80 10.61 -7.12
C HIS A 246 1.34 11.01 -6.89
N ASP A 247 0.77 11.73 -7.86
CA ASP A 247 -0.67 11.98 -7.93
C ASP A 247 -1.34 10.88 -8.78
N TRP A 248 -2.31 10.19 -8.20
CA TRP A 248 -3.05 9.11 -8.83
C TRP A 248 -4.23 9.61 -9.69
N GLY A 249 -4.20 10.88 -10.11
CA GLY A 249 -5.27 11.53 -10.87
C GLY A 249 -6.38 12.11 -10.00
N GLU A 250 -6.15 12.21 -8.70
CA GLU A 250 -7.13 12.71 -7.72
C GLU A 250 -6.84 14.15 -7.26
N GLY A 251 -5.81 14.80 -7.83
CA GLY A 251 -5.42 16.18 -7.48
C GLY A 251 -4.73 16.30 -6.13
N GLN A 252 -4.26 15.19 -5.55
CA GLN A 252 -3.46 15.17 -4.33
C GLN A 252 -2.27 14.24 -4.45
N ASN A 253 -1.19 14.58 -3.72
CA ASN A 253 0.02 13.77 -3.69
C ASN A 253 -0.07 12.64 -2.69
N TYR A 254 0.33 11.45 -3.12
CA TYR A 254 0.45 10.25 -2.31
C TYR A 254 1.90 9.81 -2.20
N LEU A 255 2.29 9.43 -1.00
CA LEU A 255 3.48 8.62 -0.78
C LEU A 255 3.15 7.20 -1.23
N THR A 256 3.83 6.74 -2.26
CA THR A 256 3.52 5.49 -2.97
C THR A 256 4.70 4.54 -2.92
N THR A 257 4.45 3.25 -2.80
CA THR A 257 5.42 2.17 -2.99
C THR A 257 4.90 1.16 -4.00
N ASP A 258 5.80 0.52 -4.71
CA ASP A 258 5.53 -0.52 -5.71
C ASP A 258 6.47 -1.69 -5.49
N VAL A 259 5.91 -2.89 -5.27
CA VAL A 259 6.67 -4.12 -5.04
C VAL A 259 6.11 -5.24 -5.91
N PRO A 260 6.92 -5.80 -6.83
CA PRO A 260 6.48 -6.91 -7.67
C PRO A 260 6.26 -8.18 -6.85
N VAL A 261 5.29 -9.00 -7.27
CA VAL A 261 5.00 -10.32 -6.69
C VAL A 261 5.78 -11.38 -7.47
N PHE A 262 6.88 -11.84 -6.89
CA PHE A 262 7.69 -12.91 -7.47
C PHE A 262 7.35 -14.25 -6.82
N SER A 263 6.44 -15.00 -7.42
CA SER A 263 6.17 -16.39 -7.03
C SER A 263 7.20 -17.34 -7.66
N GLN A 264 7.43 -18.49 -7.00
CA GLN A 264 8.26 -19.57 -7.54
C GLN A 264 7.44 -20.52 -8.43
N THR A 265 6.29 -20.06 -8.93
CA THR A 265 5.45 -20.78 -9.88
C THR A 265 6.09 -20.81 -11.25
N GLN A 266 5.69 -21.79 -12.08
CA GLN A 266 6.16 -21.86 -13.47
C GLN A 266 5.72 -20.66 -14.32
N MET A 267 4.64 -20.00 -13.93
CA MET A 267 4.11 -18.79 -14.58
C MET A 267 4.16 -17.62 -13.64
N ASN A 268 4.79 -16.52 -14.09
CA ASN A 268 4.75 -15.24 -13.38
C ASN A 268 3.59 -14.40 -13.92
N LEU A 269 2.64 -14.05 -13.07
CA LEU A 269 1.48 -13.22 -13.44
C LEU A 269 1.82 -11.73 -13.60
N GLY A 270 3.05 -11.32 -13.24
CA GLY A 270 3.47 -9.92 -13.32
C GLY A 270 2.69 -8.98 -12.40
N TRP A 271 2.19 -9.51 -11.29
CA TRP A 271 1.47 -8.67 -10.32
C TRP A 271 2.41 -7.78 -9.52
N HIS A 272 1.86 -6.64 -9.10
CA HIS A 272 2.50 -5.69 -8.21
C HIS A 272 1.60 -5.39 -7.02
N VAL A 273 2.19 -5.26 -5.85
CA VAL A 273 1.55 -4.70 -4.67
C VAL A 273 1.94 -3.24 -4.57
N MET A 274 0.96 -2.37 -4.73
CA MET A 274 1.14 -0.94 -4.52
C MET A 274 0.44 -0.52 -3.24
N ILE A 275 1.14 0.29 -2.43
CA ILE A 275 0.54 0.91 -1.25
C ILE A 275 0.70 2.41 -1.39
N ARG A 276 -0.36 3.16 -1.09
CA ARG A 276 -0.33 4.62 -1.06
C ARG A 276 -0.85 5.18 0.26
N GLN A 277 -0.36 6.35 0.61
CA GLN A 277 -0.82 7.14 1.75
C GLN A 277 -0.81 8.63 1.36
N PRO A 278 -1.87 9.42 1.62
CA PRO A 278 -1.85 10.85 1.38
C PRO A 278 -0.69 11.52 2.13
N VAL A 279 0.12 12.30 1.43
CA VAL A 279 1.25 13.05 2.04
C VAL A 279 0.75 13.97 3.14
N SER A 280 -0.45 14.53 2.99
CA SER A 280 -1.09 15.37 4.01
C SER A 280 -1.30 14.65 5.35
N ILE A 281 -1.64 13.36 5.30
CA ILE A 281 -1.83 12.52 6.50
C ILE A 281 -0.48 12.02 7.02
N ALA A 282 0.41 11.59 6.13
CA ALA A 282 1.75 11.13 6.52
C ALA A 282 2.54 12.20 7.27
N LEU A 283 2.30 13.49 6.99
CA LEU A 283 3.01 14.62 7.59
C LEU A 283 2.21 15.37 8.67
N ILE A 284 1.08 14.81 9.15
CA ILE A 284 0.22 15.50 10.13
C ILE A 284 0.96 15.82 11.44
N GLU A 285 1.81 14.90 11.90
CA GLU A 285 2.61 15.06 13.12
C GLU A 285 3.65 16.18 12.95
N VAL A 286 4.27 16.28 11.76
CA VAL A 286 5.24 17.33 11.45
C VAL A 286 4.57 18.70 11.47
N ARG A 287 3.36 18.83 10.91
CA ARG A 287 2.61 20.10 10.94
C ARG A 287 2.24 20.49 12.36
N SER A 288 1.85 19.54 13.18
CA SER A 288 1.56 19.79 14.60
C SER A 288 2.81 20.32 15.33
N LEU A 289 3.95 19.67 15.14
CA LEU A 289 5.23 20.15 15.68
C LEU A 289 5.61 21.55 15.19
N GLN A 290 5.41 21.86 13.91
CA GLN A 290 5.65 23.19 13.37
C GLN A 290 4.82 24.26 14.06
N HIS A 291 3.51 24.02 14.28
CA HIS A 291 2.65 24.94 15.01
C HIS A 291 3.10 25.14 16.47
N GLN A 292 3.51 24.07 17.14
CA GLN A 292 4.04 24.16 18.51
C GLN A 292 5.33 24.98 18.57
N ILE A 293 6.27 24.75 17.66
CA ILE A 293 7.53 25.51 17.57
C ILE A 293 7.24 26.99 17.31
N LEU A 294 6.31 27.32 16.39
CA LEU A 294 5.89 28.68 16.13
C LEU A 294 5.28 29.36 17.35
N ALA A 295 4.40 28.65 18.06
CA ALA A 295 3.78 29.17 19.30
C ALA A 295 4.82 29.46 20.38
N ILE A 296 5.74 28.52 20.62
CA ILE A 296 6.84 28.69 21.59
C ILE A 296 7.75 29.83 21.15
N GLY A 297 8.15 29.90 19.88
CA GLY A 297 8.97 30.97 19.33
C GLY A 297 8.31 32.34 19.49
N PHE A 298 7.00 32.42 19.28
CA PHE A 298 6.23 33.67 19.51
C PHE A 298 6.25 34.09 20.97
N VAL A 299 6.03 33.19 21.91
CA VAL A 299 6.08 33.46 23.35
C VAL A 299 7.48 33.97 23.76
N ILE A 300 8.54 33.25 23.29
CA ILE A 300 9.93 33.66 23.57
C ILE A 300 10.22 35.05 23.01
N SER A 301 9.74 35.34 21.79
CA SER A 301 9.92 36.66 21.17
C SER A 301 9.25 37.80 21.97
N LEU A 302 8.04 37.57 22.48
CA LEU A 302 7.35 38.49 23.36
C LEU A 302 8.11 38.72 24.66
N LEU A 303 8.65 37.68 25.25
CA LEU A 303 9.43 37.75 26.49
C LEU A 303 10.72 38.50 26.28
N LEU A 304 11.42 38.26 25.18
CA LEU A 304 12.63 39.01 24.79
C LEU A 304 12.31 40.51 24.56
N LEU A 305 11.21 40.81 23.89
CA LEU A 305 10.76 42.19 23.72
C LEU A 305 10.49 42.89 25.07
N PHE A 306 9.81 42.19 25.99
CA PHE A 306 9.53 42.71 27.33
C PHE A 306 10.83 42.97 28.12
N VAL A 307 11.76 41.99 28.10
CA VAL A 307 13.07 42.14 28.77
C VAL A 307 13.86 43.32 28.17
N THR A 308 13.93 43.37 26.82
CA THR A 308 14.62 44.49 26.11
C THR A 308 14.00 45.82 26.42
N TYR A 309 12.66 45.91 26.47
CA TYR A 309 11.96 47.12 26.88
C TYR A 309 12.31 47.55 28.31
N ARG A 310 12.33 46.60 29.27
CA ARG A 310 12.73 46.87 30.66
C ARG A 310 14.17 47.35 30.78
N LEU A 311 15.10 46.67 30.12
CA LEU A 311 16.51 47.01 30.11
C LEU A 311 16.76 48.37 29.43
N ALA A 312 16.17 48.58 28.27
CA ALA A 312 16.28 49.84 27.55
C ALA A 312 15.76 51.04 28.39
N ASN A 313 14.62 50.88 29.08
CA ASN A 313 14.12 51.91 29.99
C ASN A 313 15.06 52.16 31.16
N ARG A 314 15.70 51.14 31.70
CA ARG A 314 16.60 51.27 32.85
C ARG A 314 17.93 51.95 32.50
N PHE A 315 18.47 51.67 31.30
CA PHE A 315 19.78 52.20 30.89
C PHE A 315 19.70 53.45 29.98
N SER A 316 18.74 53.55 29.09
CA SER A 316 18.64 54.66 28.14
C SER A 316 18.14 55.97 28.78
N ARG A 317 17.21 55.91 29.76
CA ARG A 317 16.67 57.09 30.43
C ARG A 317 17.74 57.92 31.16
N PRO A 318 18.64 57.34 31.98
CA PRO A 318 19.72 58.09 32.60
C PRO A 318 20.68 58.75 31.58
N ILE A 319 21.01 58.02 30.50
CA ILE A 319 21.89 58.51 29.43
C ILE A 319 21.24 59.64 28.65
N GLU A 320 19.96 59.51 28.29
CA GLU A 320 19.23 60.63 27.62
C GLU A 320 19.10 61.88 28.51
N ASN A 321 18.92 61.68 29.83
CA ASN A 321 18.87 62.78 30.77
C ASN A 321 20.24 63.49 30.92
N LEU A 322 21.32 62.71 31.01
CA LEU A 322 22.69 63.24 31.03
C LEU A 322 23.03 63.98 29.74
N ALA A 323 22.65 63.47 28.59
CA ALA A 323 22.86 64.10 27.29
C ALA A 323 22.04 65.41 27.17
N LYS A 324 20.81 65.44 27.69
CA LYS A 324 20.00 66.67 27.75
C LYS A 324 20.58 67.70 28.68
N SER A 325 21.06 67.30 29.88
CA SER A 325 21.72 68.20 30.83
C SER A 325 23.03 68.73 30.25
N ALA A 326 23.86 67.95 29.61
CA ALA A 326 25.07 68.39 28.93
C ALA A 326 24.78 69.39 27.82
N HIS A 327 23.74 69.22 27.05
CA HIS A 327 23.35 70.09 25.96
C HIS A 327 22.72 71.44 26.48
N ALA A 328 22.05 71.38 27.65
CA ALA A 328 21.55 72.57 28.34
C ALA A 328 22.68 73.44 28.89
N VAL A 329 23.72 72.87 29.46
CA VAL A 329 24.93 73.49 29.90
C VAL A 329 25.67 74.17 28.73
N GLU A 330 25.83 73.46 27.59
CA GLU A 330 26.44 73.98 26.36
C GLU A 330 25.69 75.22 25.78
N GLN A 331 24.36 75.29 25.99
CA GLN A 331 23.51 76.40 25.56
C GLN A 331 23.41 77.49 26.60
N GLY A 332 24.22 77.45 27.68
CA GLY A 332 24.26 78.54 28.69
C GLY A 332 23.01 78.65 29.56
N ARG A 333 22.21 77.65 29.69
CA ARG A 333 21.09 77.55 30.61
C ARG A 333 21.53 76.78 31.87
N GLU A 334 22.13 77.55 32.81
CA GLU A 334 22.28 77.11 34.21
C GLU A 334 20.98 77.44 34.95
N ASP A 335 20.15 76.42 35.24
CA ASP A 335 19.15 76.42 36.30
C ASP A 335 19.40 75.20 37.22
#